data_d7a036d42951b92c85cfb65fb75a9e94
#
_entry.id   d7a036d42951b92c85cfb65fb75a9e94
#
_cell.length_a   1.000
_cell.length_b   1.000
_cell.length_c   1.000
_cell.angle_alpha   90.00
_cell.angle_beta   90.00
_cell.angle_gamma   90.00
#
_symmetry.space_group_name_H-M   'P 1'
#
loop_
_entity.id
_entity.type
_entity.pdbx_description
1 polymer ?
#
loop_
_entity_poly.entity_id
_entity_poly.type
_entity_poly.pdbx_seq_one_letter_code
_entity_poly.pdbx_strand_id
1 'polypeptide(L)'
;MTPMSGDIWLADIGAETRRSVYVISDDRFHRLAERAIVAPLLPAGEPGRTPPWWITHDDPVIALERLSSIPVDRLLERHGAAQHTTTRAVQRAVGWLTGAHR
;
A
#
# COMPACT_ATOMS: atom_id res chain seq x y z
N MET A 1 -0.88 10.30 -14.93
CA MET A 1 -1.03 8.83 -14.86
C MET A 1 -1.89 8.49 -13.67
N THR A 2 -2.86 7.61 -13.84
CA THR A 2 -3.77 7.21 -12.76
C THR A 2 -3.12 6.09 -11.94
N PRO A 3 -3.07 6.21 -10.61
CA PRO A 3 -2.57 5.12 -9.78
C PRO A 3 -3.46 3.88 -9.89
N MET A 4 -2.83 2.71 -9.88
CA MET A 4 -3.51 1.41 -9.98
C MET A 4 -3.23 0.61 -8.72
N SER A 5 -4.16 -0.25 -8.35
CA SER A 5 -3.93 -1.21 -7.26
C SER A 5 -2.67 -2.03 -7.53
N GLY A 6 -1.80 -2.13 -6.55
CA GLY A 6 -0.53 -2.83 -6.69
C GLY A 6 0.65 -1.95 -7.07
N ASP A 7 0.40 -0.68 -7.43
CA ASP A 7 1.48 0.25 -7.73
C ASP A 7 2.26 0.64 -6.48
N ILE A 8 3.53 0.95 -6.69
CA ILE A 8 4.39 1.59 -5.67
C ILE A 8 4.60 3.04 -6.10
N TRP A 9 4.30 3.96 -5.21
CA TRP A 9 4.43 5.40 -5.48
C TRP A 9 5.21 6.09 -4.38
N LEU A 10 5.92 7.15 -4.74
CA LEU A 10 6.41 8.14 -3.78
C LEU A 10 5.24 9.05 -3.45
N ALA A 11 4.93 9.21 -2.17
CA ALA A 11 3.79 10.00 -1.69
C ALA A 11 4.24 11.05 -0.69
N ASP A 12 3.56 12.20 -0.73
CA ASP A 12 3.64 13.22 0.32
C ASP A 12 2.59 12.87 1.37
N ILE A 13 3.05 12.39 2.52
CA ILE A 13 2.16 11.96 3.61
C ILE A 13 1.95 13.03 4.67
N GLY A 14 2.35 14.28 4.37
CA GLY A 14 2.19 15.42 5.27
C GLY A 14 3.48 15.77 6.01
N ALA A 15 3.50 16.96 6.64
CA ALA A 15 4.65 17.47 7.40
C ALA A 15 5.96 17.41 6.60
N GLU A 16 5.89 17.68 5.29
CA GLU A 16 7.03 17.64 4.37
C GLU A 16 7.71 16.26 4.30
N THR A 17 7.01 15.21 4.72
CA THR A 17 7.53 13.84 4.70
C THR A 17 7.11 13.16 3.41
N ARG A 18 8.09 12.61 2.69
CA ARG A 18 7.86 11.79 1.51
C ARG A 18 8.20 10.34 1.83
N ARG A 19 7.35 9.43 1.38
CA ARG A 19 7.51 8.01 1.68
C ARG A 19 7.00 7.15 0.53
N SER A 20 7.65 6.02 0.31
CA SER A 20 7.13 5.02 -0.61
C SER A 20 5.92 4.34 -0.02
N VAL A 21 4.87 4.21 -0.81
CA VAL A 21 3.62 3.59 -0.40
C VAL A 21 3.19 2.56 -1.45
N TYR A 22 2.45 1.56 -0.98
CA TYR A 22 1.75 0.60 -1.82
C TYR A 22 0.31 1.07 -1.99
N VAL A 23 -0.19 1.10 -3.24
CA VAL A 23 -1.57 1.51 -3.53
C VAL A 23 -2.48 0.30 -3.41
N ILE A 24 -3.38 0.34 -2.43
CA ILE A 24 -4.34 -0.75 -2.15
C ILE A 24 -5.57 -0.62 -3.03
N SER A 25 -6.12 0.59 -3.14
CA SER A 25 -7.39 0.87 -3.83
C SER A 25 -7.23 0.85 -5.35
N ASP A 26 -8.34 0.64 -6.06
CA ASP A 26 -8.30 0.55 -7.52
C ASP A 26 -8.57 1.92 -8.18
N ASP A 27 -8.35 1.98 -9.49
CA ASP A 27 -8.40 3.23 -10.25
C ASP A 27 -9.81 3.82 -10.30
N ARG A 28 -10.86 3.00 -10.24
CA ARG A 28 -12.23 3.51 -10.23
C ARG A 28 -12.52 4.28 -8.95
N PHE A 29 -12.05 3.76 -7.81
CA PHE A 29 -12.15 4.48 -6.55
C PHE A 29 -11.39 5.80 -6.62
N HIS A 30 -10.17 5.81 -7.18
CA HIS A 30 -9.36 7.01 -7.30
C HIS A 30 -10.07 8.10 -8.12
N ARG A 31 -10.72 7.72 -9.22
CA ARG A 31 -11.42 8.68 -10.07
C ARG A 31 -12.68 9.24 -9.42
N LEU A 32 -13.41 8.41 -8.69
CA LEU A 32 -14.67 8.81 -8.06
C LEU A 32 -14.44 9.59 -6.76
N ALA A 33 -13.54 9.13 -5.92
CA ALA A 33 -13.31 9.71 -4.59
C ALA A 33 -12.24 10.81 -4.60
N GLU A 34 -11.40 10.85 -5.62
CA GLU A 34 -10.21 11.70 -5.67
C GLU A 34 -9.26 11.43 -4.51
N ARG A 35 -9.29 10.19 -4.01
CA ARG A 35 -8.46 9.71 -2.91
C ARG A 35 -7.87 8.35 -3.27
N ALA A 36 -6.83 7.96 -2.57
CA ALA A 36 -6.24 6.63 -2.68
C ALA A 36 -6.04 6.05 -1.28
N ILE A 37 -6.30 4.75 -1.15
CA ILE A 37 -6.00 4.02 0.08
C ILE A 37 -4.64 3.37 -0.10
N VAL A 38 -3.71 3.70 0.78
CA VAL A 38 -2.30 3.31 0.66
C VAL A 38 -1.80 2.73 1.98
N ALA A 39 -0.73 1.96 1.90
CA ALA A 39 -0.01 1.48 3.07
C ALA A 39 1.48 1.78 2.91
N PRO A 40 2.18 2.18 3.97
CA PRO A 40 3.58 2.52 3.86
C PRO A 40 4.45 1.29 3.64
N LEU A 41 5.55 1.46 2.90
CA LEU A 41 6.63 0.50 2.86
C LEU A 41 7.61 0.83 3.98
N LEU A 42 7.90 -0.14 4.82
CA LEU A 42 8.81 -0.01 5.94
C LEU A 42 9.98 -0.97 5.78
N PRO A 43 11.14 -0.68 6.39
CA PRO A 43 12.21 -1.66 6.43
C PRO A 43 11.73 -2.96 7.06
N ALA A 44 12.17 -4.09 6.53
CA ALA A 44 11.88 -5.38 7.13
C ALA A 44 12.45 -5.40 8.55
N GLY A 45 11.67 -5.89 9.50
CA GLY A 45 12.11 -6.01 10.86
C GLY A 45 13.04 -7.21 11.06
N GLU A 46 13.28 -7.58 12.32
CA GLU A 46 14.05 -8.77 12.63
C GLU A 46 13.39 -10.02 12.07
N PRO A 47 14.16 -10.96 11.51
CA PRO A 47 13.61 -12.22 11.01
C PRO A 47 12.78 -12.93 12.09
N GLY A 48 11.62 -13.45 11.71
CA GLY A 48 10.74 -14.17 12.61
C GLY A 48 9.85 -13.31 13.49
N ARG A 49 9.97 -11.97 13.40
CA ARG A 49 9.13 -11.04 14.18
C ARG A 49 8.21 -10.20 13.32
N THR A 50 8.08 -10.55 12.05
CA THR A 50 7.18 -9.82 11.13
C THR A 50 5.75 -10.28 11.36
N PRO A 51 4.82 -9.36 11.65
CA PRO A 51 3.41 -9.73 11.78
C PRO A 51 2.85 -10.30 10.48
N PRO A 52 1.85 -11.18 10.53
CA PRO A 52 1.30 -11.77 9.30
C PRO A 52 0.62 -10.78 8.36
N TRP A 53 0.25 -9.59 8.84
CA TRP A 53 -0.31 -8.52 8.01
C TRP A 53 0.76 -7.59 7.42
N TRP A 54 2.04 -7.88 7.60
CA TRP A 54 3.13 -7.21 6.92
C TRP A 54 3.56 -8.08 5.74
N ILE A 55 3.32 -7.58 4.53
CA ILE A 55 3.57 -8.35 3.31
C ILE A 55 4.92 -7.95 2.74
N THR A 56 5.77 -8.91 2.50
CA THR A 56 7.11 -8.68 1.95
C THR A 56 6.99 -8.21 0.50
N HIS A 57 7.70 -7.11 0.19
CA HIS A 57 7.89 -6.62 -1.16
C HIS A 57 9.39 -6.37 -1.32
N ASP A 58 10.12 -7.32 -1.89
CA ASP A 58 11.59 -7.34 -1.88
C ASP A 58 12.10 -7.22 -0.44
N ASP A 59 12.99 -6.27 -0.12
CA ASP A 59 13.45 -6.06 1.25
C ASP A 59 12.45 -5.34 2.13
N PRO A 60 11.75 -4.26 1.65
CA PRO A 60 10.77 -3.61 2.50
C PRO A 60 9.52 -4.46 2.66
N VAL A 61 8.74 -4.15 3.69
CA VAL A 61 7.45 -4.75 3.93
C VAL A 61 6.35 -3.72 3.77
N ILE A 62 5.19 -4.18 3.32
CA ILE A 62 3.98 -3.37 3.23
C ILE A 62 3.25 -3.52 4.56
N ALA A 63 3.18 -2.45 5.34
CA ALA A 63 2.58 -2.48 6.68
C ALA A 63 1.09 -2.17 6.58
N LEU A 64 0.26 -3.19 6.35
CA LEU A 64 -1.16 -3.04 6.01
C LEU A 64 -1.98 -2.44 7.15
N GLU A 65 -1.63 -2.70 8.42
CA GLU A 65 -2.38 -2.11 9.53
C GLU A 65 -2.22 -0.58 9.63
N ARG A 66 -1.25 -0.02 8.89
CA ARG A 66 -1.01 1.42 8.83
C ARG A 66 -1.62 2.05 7.58
N LEU A 67 -2.56 1.37 6.95
CA LEU A 67 -3.22 1.92 5.78
C LEU A 67 -3.92 3.23 6.11
N SER A 68 -3.98 4.12 5.13
CA SER A 68 -4.64 5.40 5.27
C SER A 68 -5.18 5.86 3.93
N SER A 69 -6.12 6.79 3.97
CA SER A 69 -6.66 7.44 2.78
C SER A 69 -5.98 8.79 2.62
N ILE A 70 -5.43 9.04 1.44
CA ILE A 70 -4.79 10.33 1.12
C ILE A 70 -5.41 10.90 -0.16
N PRO A 71 -5.38 12.23 -0.37
CA PRO A 71 -5.75 12.79 -1.67
C PRO A 71 -4.87 12.19 -2.77
N VAL A 72 -5.46 11.90 -3.92
CA VAL A 72 -4.73 11.24 -5.01
C VAL A 72 -3.59 12.11 -5.55
N ASP A 73 -3.70 13.44 -5.44
CA ASP A 73 -2.64 14.37 -5.87
C ASP A 73 -1.41 14.35 -4.95
N ARG A 74 -1.49 13.67 -3.80
CA ARG A 74 -0.32 13.45 -2.94
C ARG A 74 0.56 12.31 -3.43
N LEU A 75 0.12 11.54 -4.41
CA LEU A 75 0.94 10.53 -5.09
C LEU A 75 1.78 11.26 -6.14
N LEU A 76 3.07 11.39 -5.88
CA LEU A 76 3.96 12.28 -6.63
C LEU A 76 4.62 11.61 -7.82
N GLU A 77 5.09 10.37 -7.65
CA GLU A 77 5.87 9.68 -8.67
C GLU A 77 5.65 8.17 -8.56
N ARG A 78 5.34 7.53 -9.69
CA ARG A 78 5.20 6.07 -9.75
C ARG A 78 6.59 5.44 -9.81
N HIS A 79 6.88 4.55 -8.87
CA HIS A 79 8.16 3.84 -8.81
C HIS A 79 8.09 2.43 -9.41
N GLY A 80 6.90 1.93 -9.67
CA GLY A 80 6.74 0.60 -10.24
C GLY A 80 5.46 -0.07 -9.77
N ALA A 81 5.41 -1.38 -9.89
CA ALA A 81 4.28 -2.19 -9.45
C ALA A 81 4.79 -3.43 -8.73
N ALA A 82 4.04 -3.89 -7.73
CA ALA A 82 4.34 -5.13 -7.04
C ALA A 82 4.09 -6.33 -7.95
N GLN A 83 4.78 -7.44 -7.67
CA GLN A 83 4.51 -8.70 -8.36
C GLN A 83 3.09 -9.18 -8.05
N HIS A 84 2.53 -9.96 -8.97
CA HIS A 84 1.17 -10.48 -8.83
C HIS A 84 0.98 -11.28 -7.53
N THR A 85 1.97 -12.07 -7.13
CA THR A 85 1.93 -12.83 -5.88
C THR A 85 1.85 -11.92 -4.67
N THR A 86 2.57 -10.79 -4.67
CA THR A 86 2.50 -9.79 -3.61
C THR A 86 1.12 -9.15 -3.54
N THR A 87 0.58 -8.76 -4.70
CA THR A 87 -0.76 -8.15 -4.78
C THR A 87 -1.83 -9.09 -4.24
N ARG A 88 -1.76 -10.39 -4.59
CA ARG A 88 -2.71 -11.37 -4.07
C ARG A 88 -2.57 -11.55 -2.55
N ALA A 89 -1.35 -11.55 -2.04
CA ALA A 89 -1.11 -11.64 -0.60
C ALA A 89 -1.68 -10.42 0.14
N VAL A 90 -1.54 -9.23 -0.44
CA VAL A 90 -2.12 -8.00 0.12
C VAL A 90 -3.65 -8.10 0.17
N GLN A 91 -4.28 -8.51 -0.94
CA GLN A 91 -5.74 -8.63 -1.01
C GLN A 91 -6.27 -9.60 0.06
N ARG A 92 -5.58 -10.73 0.24
CA ARG A 92 -5.95 -11.71 1.25
C ARG A 92 -5.80 -11.15 2.67
N ALA A 93 -4.70 -10.46 2.93
CA ALA A 93 -4.43 -9.89 4.25
C ALA A 93 -5.40 -8.76 4.58
N VAL A 94 -5.74 -7.90 3.62
CA VAL A 94 -6.76 -6.85 3.81
C VAL A 94 -8.10 -7.48 4.16
N GLY A 95 -8.51 -8.53 3.46
CA GLY A 95 -9.73 -9.25 3.77
C GLY A 95 -9.72 -9.80 5.20
N TRP A 96 -8.60 -10.37 5.61
CA TRP A 96 -8.45 -10.90 6.97
C TRP A 96 -8.53 -9.78 8.02
N LEU A 97 -7.83 -8.66 7.79
CA LEU A 97 -7.83 -7.53 8.72
C LEU A 97 -9.21 -6.89 8.87
N THR A 98 -10.02 -6.91 7.82
CA THR A 98 -11.36 -6.31 7.82
C THR A 98 -12.45 -7.30 8.21
N GLY A 99 -12.11 -8.55 8.49
CA GLY A 99 -13.06 -9.57 8.89
C GLY A 99 -13.85 -10.21 7.75
N ALA A 100 -13.43 -10.00 6.49
CA ALA A 100 -14.14 -10.52 5.33
C ALA A 100 -14.07 -12.04 5.19
N HIS A 101 -13.15 -12.70 5.90
CA HIS A 101 -12.92 -14.14 5.84
C HIS A 101 -13.38 -14.88 7.10
N ARG A 102 -14.35 -14.33 7.79
CA ARG A 102 -14.94 -15.02 8.94
C ARG A 102 -15.90 -16.13 8.50
#